data_3d18fc16f1ed871849d8cbde88be20f5
#
_entry.id   3d18fc16f1ed871849d8cbde88be20f5
#
_cell.length_a   1.000
_cell.length_b   1.000
_cell.length_c   1.000
_cell.angle_alpha   90.00
_cell.angle_beta   90.00
_cell.angle_gamma   90.00
#
_symmetry.space_group_name_H-M   'P 1'
#
loop_
_entity.id
_entity.type
_entity.pdbx_description
1 polymer ?
#
loop_
_entity_poly.entity_id
_entity_poly.type
_entity_poly.pdbx_seq_one_letter_code
_entity_poly.pdbx_strand_id
1 'polypeptide(L)'
;MPPSVTGIDINDDYLTAVQVLKGFGGWELTACARIHMKGEEERLDQGLSTLSQSMDLTGGECIVAVSGADTYYRNLAVPFKDKRKQREVLSFELEPNVPFPIDDLVVDFFSTHRSDTPELLAFFAEKRVISRLLDTLKTHDIDPEALCVRCIPMALWLINNPGKPHKGILLNLGEKRATLVLWQKSRVVFIRTFVYGGDAQTLLKTVRHTIHAFGAGRKDFEAPEKAFLTGQGTTQPGVSQSIAEMLGIPTERVDLCNDDRIRLGENAEPVWDPLLMDGALSLALGRYNAKGLGPNLRRNGFEVQKRSFYRSKIFRKVAAWLLVIASLWAIDMGVDTHFLKQRAVALDSRTLVLFKKTFPHIRRIVDPVKQAQIEINELKRISKPGRVVGINSRALDLLLEISERLPESMDLKVSRLVIDSHSVRIKGDTDTYNTVDRAKQGLEKSSLFKTTTISSANLDQGQNRVLFEIKLGR
;
A
#
# COMPACT_ATOMS: atom_id res chain seq x y z
N MET A 1 0.47 18.28 10.32
CA MET A 1 -0.95 18.31 10.74
C MET A 1 -1.73 17.46 9.76
N PRO A 2 -2.71 16.67 10.19
CA PRO A 2 -3.61 15.99 9.26
C PRO A 2 -4.30 17.05 8.39
N PRO A 3 -4.61 16.74 7.12
CA PRO A 3 -5.31 17.68 6.27
C PRO A 3 -6.71 17.96 6.85
N SER A 4 -7.07 19.24 6.92
CA SER A 4 -8.43 19.65 7.27
C SER A 4 -9.37 19.35 6.09
N VAL A 5 -10.64 19.11 6.39
CA VAL A 5 -11.69 18.98 5.38
C VAL A 5 -12.72 20.07 5.64
N THR A 6 -13.00 20.86 4.63
CA THR A 6 -14.03 21.92 4.69
C THR A 6 -15.23 21.49 3.86
N GLY A 7 -16.39 21.40 4.49
CA GLY A 7 -17.67 21.25 3.82
C GLY A 7 -18.34 22.62 3.61
N ILE A 8 -18.80 22.90 2.38
CA ILE A 8 -19.54 24.12 2.05
C ILE A 8 -20.93 23.73 1.55
N ASP A 9 -21.96 24.15 2.25
CA ASP A 9 -23.36 23.97 1.84
C ASP A 9 -23.93 25.29 1.31
N ILE A 10 -24.31 25.30 0.06
CA ILE A 10 -24.88 26.45 -0.65
C ILE A 10 -26.39 26.28 -0.65
N ASN A 11 -27.08 27.11 0.09
CA ASN A 11 -28.55 27.16 0.16
C ASN A 11 -29.11 28.40 -0.53
N ASP A 12 -30.43 28.49 -0.67
CA ASP A 12 -31.09 29.66 -1.26
C ASP A 12 -30.83 30.95 -0.47
N ASP A 13 -30.74 30.86 0.85
CA ASP A 13 -30.66 32.03 1.73
C ASP A 13 -29.34 32.11 2.51
N TYR A 14 -28.62 31.03 2.64
CA TYR A 14 -27.40 30.92 3.42
C TYR A 14 -26.28 30.17 2.69
N LEU A 15 -25.08 30.64 2.90
CA LEU A 15 -23.85 29.91 2.64
C LEU A 15 -23.27 29.51 3.99
N THR A 16 -23.07 28.21 4.21
CA THR A 16 -22.47 27.70 5.43
C THR A 16 -21.22 26.91 5.12
N ALA A 17 -20.21 27.06 5.96
CA ALA A 17 -18.97 26.29 5.86
C ALA A 17 -18.56 25.76 7.21
N VAL A 18 -18.06 24.53 7.23
CA VAL A 18 -17.59 23.85 8.44
C VAL A 18 -16.27 23.16 8.13
N GLN A 19 -15.27 23.43 8.96
CA GLN A 19 -13.95 22.81 8.84
C GLN A 19 -13.74 21.79 9.95
N VAL A 20 -13.30 20.60 9.56
CA VAL A 20 -13.10 19.46 10.45
C VAL A 20 -11.67 18.92 10.33
N LEU A 21 -11.05 18.62 11.46
CA LEU A 21 -9.80 17.88 11.57
C LEU A 21 -10.09 16.47 12.10
N LYS A 22 -9.44 15.48 11.50
CA LYS A 22 -9.51 14.11 12.00
C LYS A 22 -8.41 13.88 13.05
N GLY A 23 -8.83 13.63 14.30
CA GLY A 23 -7.97 13.24 15.42
C GLY A 23 -7.91 11.73 15.64
N PHE A 24 -7.17 11.29 16.66
CA PHE A 24 -7.05 9.88 17.04
C PHE A 24 -8.36 9.27 17.60
N GLY A 25 -9.21 10.08 18.23
CA GLY A 25 -10.46 9.64 18.89
C GLY A 25 -11.74 10.08 18.18
N GLY A 26 -11.67 10.73 17.02
CA GLY A 26 -12.84 11.28 16.34
C GLY A 26 -12.52 12.47 15.47
N TRP A 27 -13.44 13.40 15.38
CA TRP A 27 -13.35 14.61 14.58
C TRP A 27 -13.46 15.85 15.47
N GLU A 28 -12.67 16.86 15.17
CA GLU A 28 -12.73 18.16 15.80
C GLU A 28 -13.20 19.19 14.78
N LEU A 29 -14.29 19.89 15.07
CA LEU A 29 -14.81 20.99 14.31
C LEU A 29 -14.04 22.24 14.70
N THR A 30 -13.08 22.67 13.85
CA THR A 30 -12.13 23.74 14.19
C THR A 30 -12.62 25.12 13.85
N ALA A 31 -13.44 25.24 12.82
CA ALA A 31 -14.04 26.52 12.41
C ALA A 31 -15.38 26.28 11.73
N CYS A 32 -16.29 27.22 11.89
CA CYS A 32 -17.53 27.28 11.13
C CYS A 32 -17.92 28.72 10.84
N ALA A 33 -18.64 28.91 9.75
CA ALA A 33 -19.16 30.23 9.37
C ALA A 33 -20.50 30.09 8.69
N ARG A 34 -21.34 31.12 8.86
CA ARG A 34 -22.65 31.24 8.24
C ARG A 34 -22.80 32.65 7.67
N ILE A 35 -23.06 32.72 6.38
CA ILE A 35 -23.26 33.97 5.68
C ILE A 35 -24.69 34.00 5.13
N HIS A 36 -25.44 35.01 5.48
CA HIS A 36 -26.78 35.23 4.92
C HIS A 36 -26.63 35.87 3.53
N MET A 37 -27.21 35.26 2.52
CA MET A 37 -27.13 35.72 1.13
C MET A 37 -28.38 36.58 0.78
N LYS A 38 -28.19 37.88 0.53
CA LYS A 38 -29.26 38.79 0.16
C LYS A 38 -29.16 39.17 -1.31
N GLY A 39 -30.27 39.23 -2.09
CA GLY A 39 -30.31 39.63 -3.49
C GLY A 39 -30.25 38.46 -4.50
N GLU A 40 -30.38 38.68 -5.81
CA GLU A 40 -30.54 37.54 -6.77
C GLU A 40 -29.33 37.27 -7.66
N GLU A 41 -28.51 38.19 -8.08
CA GLU A 41 -27.48 37.94 -9.11
C GLU A 41 -26.01 37.88 -8.59
N GLU A 42 -25.68 38.55 -7.48
CA GLU A 42 -24.31 38.54 -6.93
C GLU A 42 -24.15 37.79 -5.61
N ARG A 43 -25.19 37.03 -5.26
CA ARG A 43 -25.30 36.36 -3.93
C ARG A 43 -24.11 35.48 -3.59
N LEU A 44 -23.76 34.56 -4.49
CA LEU A 44 -22.74 33.52 -4.20
C LEU A 44 -21.36 34.14 -4.15
N ASP A 45 -21.02 35.05 -5.06
CA ASP A 45 -19.70 35.67 -5.12
C ASP A 45 -19.42 36.51 -3.87
N GLN A 46 -20.39 37.37 -3.46
CA GLN A 46 -20.30 38.18 -2.25
C GLN A 46 -20.27 37.31 -0.99
N GLY A 47 -21.10 36.23 -0.96
CA GLY A 47 -21.11 35.27 0.14
C GLY A 47 -19.76 34.57 0.29
N LEU A 48 -19.16 34.13 -0.81
CA LEU A 48 -17.85 33.47 -0.80
C LEU A 48 -16.71 34.45 -0.42
N SER A 49 -16.79 35.72 -0.87
CA SER A 49 -15.86 36.75 -0.44
C SER A 49 -15.89 36.96 1.08
N THR A 50 -17.09 37.06 1.65
CA THR A 50 -17.27 37.19 3.10
C THR A 50 -16.82 35.93 3.85
N LEU A 51 -17.09 34.76 3.30
CA LEU A 51 -16.68 33.49 3.87
C LEU A 51 -15.16 33.36 3.93
N SER A 52 -14.46 33.73 2.83
CA SER A 52 -13.00 33.68 2.76
C SER A 52 -12.32 34.67 3.73
N GLN A 53 -13.02 35.74 4.15
CA GLN A 53 -12.55 36.66 5.19
C GLN A 53 -12.77 36.11 6.61
N SER A 54 -13.78 35.24 6.79
CA SER A 54 -14.16 34.72 8.12
C SER A 54 -13.43 33.42 8.48
N MET A 55 -12.95 32.65 7.51
CA MET A 55 -12.23 31.40 7.75
C MET A 55 -11.24 31.07 6.62
N ASP A 56 -10.15 30.38 6.97
CA ASP A 56 -9.15 29.93 5.99
C ASP A 56 -9.67 28.69 5.23
N LEU A 57 -9.93 28.86 3.93
CA LEU A 57 -10.41 27.81 3.04
C LEU A 57 -9.27 27.14 2.24
N THR A 58 -8.03 27.63 2.38
CA THR A 58 -6.91 27.23 1.51
C THR A 58 -6.11 26.04 2.02
N GLY A 59 -6.32 25.61 3.27
CA GLY A 59 -5.44 24.68 4.01
C GLY A 59 -5.76 23.21 3.86
N GLY A 60 -6.86 22.81 3.19
CA GLY A 60 -7.33 21.42 3.18
C GLY A 60 -8.11 21.00 1.95
N GLU A 61 -8.75 19.84 2.04
CA GLU A 61 -9.73 19.38 1.04
C GLU A 61 -11.04 20.16 1.20
N CYS A 62 -11.65 20.54 0.10
CA CYS A 62 -12.95 21.23 0.09
C CYS A 62 -14.01 20.37 -0.59
N ILE A 63 -15.20 20.28 0.00
CA ILE A 63 -16.35 19.55 -0.53
C ILE A 63 -17.54 20.51 -0.54
N VAL A 64 -18.18 20.63 -1.70
CA VAL A 64 -19.28 21.58 -1.89
C VAL A 64 -20.56 20.82 -2.22
N ALA A 65 -21.68 21.24 -1.64
CA ALA A 65 -23.00 20.78 -2.04
C ALA A 65 -23.60 21.66 -3.14
N VAL A 66 -24.08 21.01 -4.20
CA VAL A 66 -24.90 21.68 -5.23
C VAL A 66 -26.31 21.88 -4.71
N SER A 67 -26.89 23.06 -4.99
CA SER A 67 -28.26 23.38 -4.60
C SER A 67 -29.26 22.32 -5.09
N GLY A 68 -30.24 21.97 -4.26
CA GLY A 68 -31.34 21.12 -4.66
C GLY A 68 -32.23 21.71 -5.75
N ALA A 69 -32.15 23.03 -6.01
CA ALA A 69 -32.82 23.68 -7.12
C ALA A 69 -32.17 23.32 -8.49
N ASP A 70 -30.86 23.07 -8.47
CA ASP A 70 -30.02 22.84 -9.64
C ASP A 70 -29.73 21.37 -9.89
N THR A 71 -30.30 20.49 -9.07
CA THR A 71 -30.08 19.03 -9.16
C THR A 71 -31.39 18.31 -9.42
N TYR A 72 -31.41 17.45 -10.39
CA TYR A 72 -32.54 16.63 -10.77
C TYR A 72 -32.34 15.17 -10.41
N TYR A 73 -33.42 14.43 -10.23
CA TYR A 73 -33.42 13.05 -9.76
C TYR A 73 -34.37 12.17 -10.57
N ARG A 74 -33.94 10.94 -10.89
CA ARG A 74 -34.80 9.94 -11.55
C ARG A 74 -34.48 8.54 -11.02
N ASN A 75 -35.54 7.79 -10.74
CA ASN A 75 -35.41 6.35 -10.55
C ASN A 75 -35.54 5.67 -11.92
N LEU A 76 -34.58 4.85 -12.28
CA LEU A 76 -34.47 4.16 -13.56
C LEU A 76 -34.34 2.65 -13.33
N ALA A 77 -35.17 1.86 -14.00
CA ALA A 77 -35.02 0.41 -14.06
C ALA A 77 -33.92 0.10 -15.07
N VAL A 78 -32.97 -0.77 -14.71
CA VAL A 78 -31.88 -1.17 -15.61
C VAL A 78 -31.72 -2.69 -15.59
N PRO A 79 -31.33 -3.33 -16.69
CA PRO A 79 -31.22 -4.79 -16.75
C PRO A 79 -29.96 -5.36 -16.13
N PHE A 80 -29.06 -4.50 -15.64
CA PHE A 80 -27.73 -4.91 -15.16
C PHE A 80 -27.55 -4.66 -13.66
N LYS A 81 -26.93 -5.64 -12.94
CA LYS A 81 -26.54 -5.52 -11.53
C LYS A 81 -25.11 -4.94 -11.36
N ASP A 82 -24.29 -5.09 -12.36
CA ASP A 82 -22.90 -4.62 -12.34
C ASP A 82 -22.81 -3.10 -12.51
N LYS A 83 -22.09 -2.42 -11.60
CA LYS A 83 -21.97 -0.95 -11.58
C LYS A 83 -21.32 -0.37 -12.85
N ARG A 84 -20.39 -1.09 -13.48
CA ARG A 84 -19.72 -0.62 -14.68
C ARG A 84 -20.72 -0.61 -15.86
N LYS A 85 -21.45 -1.70 -16.03
CA LYS A 85 -22.51 -1.80 -17.04
C LYS A 85 -23.64 -0.79 -16.79
N GLN A 86 -24.03 -0.62 -15.52
CA GLN A 86 -24.99 0.43 -15.13
C GLN A 86 -24.53 1.82 -15.57
N ARG A 87 -23.24 2.14 -15.39
CA ARG A 87 -22.66 3.44 -15.78
C ARG A 87 -22.64 3.61 -17.31
N GLU A 88 -22.36 2.54 -18.06
CA GLU A 88 -22.32 2.56 -19.52
C GLU A 88 -23.70 2.83 -20.14
N VAL A 89 -24.78 2.30 -19.53
CA VAL A 89 -26.15 2.47 -20.01
C VAL A 89 -26.88 3.67 -19.43
N LEU A 90 -26.33 4.30 -18.37
CA LEU A 90 -26.99 5.34 -17.60
C LEU A 90 -27.48 6.51 -18.45
N SER A 91 -26.65 7.03 -19.35
CA SER A 91 -27.00 8.14 -20.23
C SER A 91 -28.13 7.76 -21.20
N PHE A 92 -28.05 6.57 -21.77
CA PHE A 92 -29.07 6.06 -22.68
C PHE A 92 -30.44 5.85 -22.00
N GLU A 93 -30.45 5.27 -20.80
CA GLU A 93 -31.67 5.05 -20.02
C GLU A 93 -32.24 6.35 -19.45
N LEU A 94 -31.40 7.35 -19.22
CA LEU A 94 -31.82 8.65 -18.69
C LEU A 94 -32.40 9.56 -19.77
N GLU A 95 -31.87 9.55 -20.99
CA GLU A 95 -32.19 10.44 -22.08
C GLU A 95 -33.73 10.59 -22.34
N PRO A 96 -34.54 9.52 -22.42
CA PRO A 96 -35.98 9.67 -22.64
C PRO A 96 -36.75 10.22 -21.44
N ASN A 97 -36.08 10.35 -20.26
CA ASN A 97 -36.69 10.75 -19.00
C ASN A 97 -36.32 12.17 -18.57
N VAL A 98 -35.59 12.91 -19.39
CA VAL A 98 -35.11 14.25 -19.07
C VAL A 98 -35.48 15.24 -20.18
N PRO A 99 -35.76 16.53 -19.82
CA PRO A 99 -36.11 17.55 -20.81
C PRO A 99 -34.89 18.26 -21.41
N PHE A 100 -33.67 17.76 -21.17
CA PHE A 100 -32.41 18.36 -21.61
C PHE A 100 -31.64 17.36 -22.48
N PRO A 101 -30.84 17.84 -23.45
CA PRO A 101 -29.89 16.98 -24.17
C PRO A 101 -28.95 16.27 -23.17
N ILE A 102 -28.79 14.97 -23.33
CA ILE A 102 -27.97 14.18 -22.38
C ILE A 102 -26.51 14.62 -22.36
N ASP A 103 -26.00 15.12 -23.49
CA ASP A 103 -24.64 15.63 -23.60
C ASP A 103 -24.41 16.93 -22.82
N ASP A 104 -25.47 17.65 -22.45
CA ASP A 104 -25.42 18.87 -21.65
C ASP A 104 -25.52 18.59 -20.15
N LEU A 105 -25.59 17.31 -19.73
CA LEU A 105 -25.74 16.91 -18.35
C LEU A 105 -24.46 16.31 -17.78
N VAL A 106 -24.26 16.58 -16.51
CA VAL A 106 -23.38 15.80 -15.64
C VAL A 106 -24.24 14.81 -14.87
N VAL A 107 -23.88 13.52 -14.91
CA VAL A 107 -24.71 12.47 -14.32
C VAL A 107 -23.88 11.56 -13.40
N ASP A 108 -24.44 11.23 -12.25
CA ASP A 108 -23.95 10.14 -11.39
C ASP A 108 -25.15 9.41 -10.76
N PHE A 109 -24.93 8.30 -10.06
CA PHE A 109 -26.03 7.46 -9.56
C PHE A 109 -25.71 6.68 -8.30
N PHE A 110 -26.78 6.31 -7.58
CA PHE A 110 -26.79 5.19 -6.64
C PHE A 110 -27.38 3.95 -7.30
N SER A 111 -26.79 2.80 -7.05
CA SER A 111 -27.40 1.52 -7.35
C SER A 111 -28.32 1.13 -6.19
N THR A 112 -29.62 1.16 -6.43
CA THR A 112 -30.64 0.72 -5.48
C THR A 112 -31.03 -0.71 -5.86
N HIS A 113 -30.48 -1.72 -5.17
CA HIS A 113 -30.83 -3.11 -5.48
C HIS A 113 -32.21 -3.44 -4.96
N ARG A 114 -33.14 -3.67 -5.87
CA ARG A 114 -34.37 -4.42 -5.62
C ARG A 114 -34.14 -5.90 -5.85
N SER A 115 -34.95 -6.74 -5.25
CA SER A 115 -34.77 -8.19 -5.29
C SER A 115 -34.81 -8.77 -6.70
N ASP A 116 -35.62 -8.24 -7.60
CA ASP A 116 -35.87 -8.84 -8.93
C ASP A 116 -35.35 -7.97 -10.10
N THR A 117 -35.49 -6.64 -10.02
CA THR A 117 -35.02 -5.72 -11.06
C THR A 117 -34.06 -4.70 -10.46
N PRO A 118 -32.82 -4.59 -10.98
CA PRO A 118 -31.90 -3.54 -10.59
C PRO A 118 -32.50 -2.16 -10.92
N GLU A 119 -32.47 -1.25 -9.96
CA GLU A 119 -32.92 0.12 -10.12
C GLU A 119 -31.76 1.06 -9.78
N LEU A 120 -31.69 2.17 -10.51
CA LEU A 120 -30.76 3.26 -10.24
C LEU A 120 -31.52 4.46 -9.76
N LEU A 121 -30.97 5.17 -8.78
CA LEU A 121 -31.34 6.55 -8.49
C LEU A 121 -30.29 7.44 -9.15
N ALA A 122 -30.63 8.01 -10.31
CA ALA A 122 -29.78 8.92 -11.05
C ALA A 122 -29.89 10.34 -10.50
N PHE A 123 -28.78 11.05 -10.46
CA PHE A 123 -28.61 12.43 -10.08
C PHE A 123 -27.98 13.17 -11.25
N PHE A 124 -28.53 14.29 -11.65
CA PHE A 124 -27.98 15.03 -12.76
C PHE A 124 -28.17 16.54 -12.60
N ALA A 125 -27.27 17.28 -13.21
CA ALA A 125 -27.31 18.73 -13.29
C ALA A 125 -26.82 19.19 -14.67
N GLU A 126 -27.25 20.37 -15.11
CA GLU A 126 -26.75 20.94 -16.36
C GLU A 126 -25.28 21.34 -16.26
N LYS A 127 -24.47 21.00 -17.26
CA LYS A 127 -23.05 21.34 -17.33
C LYS A 127 -22.78 22.84 -17.16
N ARG A 128 -23.68 23.69 -17.73
CA ARG A 128 -23.58 25.16 -17.61
C ARG A 128 -23.69 25.61 -16.14
N VAL A 129 -24.53 24.97 -15.33
CA VAL A 129 -24.71 25.29 -13.91
C VAL A 129 -23.45 24.88 -13.12
N ILE A 130 -22.96 23.67 -13.37
CA ILE A 130 -21.74 23.15 -12.74
C ILE A 130 -20.52 24.00 -13.11
N SER A 131 -20.37 24.39 -14.40
CA SER A 131 -19.29 25.26 -14.85
C SER A 131 -19.32 26.60 -14.12
N ARG A 132 -20.47 27.30 -14.14
CA ARG A 132 -20.63 28.58 -13.47
C ARG A 132 -20.29 28.49 -11.98
N LEU A 133 -20.78 27.47 -11.28
CA LEU A 133 -20.48 27.24 -9.88
C LEU A 133 -18.97 27.08 -9.65
N LEU A 134 -18.30 26.24 -10.45
CA LEU A 134 -16.86 25.99 -10.34
C LEU A 134 -16.05 27.25 -10.67
N ASP A 135 -16.46 28.01 -11.68
CA ASP A 135 -15.80 29.25 -12.07
C ASP A 135 -15.91 30.29 -10.93
N THR A 136 -17.09 30.46 -10.33
CA THR A 136 -17.27 31.35 -9.17
C THR A 136 -16.47 30.86 -7.95
N LEU A 137 -16.43 29.58 -7.63
CA LEU A 137 -15.61 29.04 -6.54
C LEU A 137 -14.12 29.31 -6.78
N LYS A 138 -13.67 29.15 -8.02
CA LYS A 138 -12.27 29.35 -8.41
C LYS A 138 -11.80 30.82 -8.31
N THR A 139 -12.68 31.81 -8.49
CA THR A 139 -12.33 33.23 -8.26
C THR A 139 -11.99 33.52 -6.81
N HIS A 140 -12.44 32.65 -5.87
CA HIS A 140 -12.13 32.70 -4.44
C HIS A 140 -11.09 31.66 -4.01
N ASP A 141 -10.28 31.13 -4.95
CA ASP A 141 -9.27 30.10 -4.69
C ASP A 141 -9.81 28.77 -4.13
N ILE A 142 -11.12 28.50 -4.31
CA ILE A 142 -11.80 27.28 -3.88
C ILE A 142 -11.87 26.31 -5.07
N ASP A 143 -11.20 25.16 -4.95
CA ASP A 143 -11.22 24.09 -5.94
C ASP A 143 -11.71 22.79 -5.26
N PRO A 144 -13.04 22.54 -5.20
CA PRO A 144 -13.59 21.44 -4.42
C PRO A 144 -13.19 20.07 -4.96
N GLU A 145 -12.82 19.14 -4.09
CA GLU A 145 -12.53 17.73 -4.45
C GLU A 145 -13.78 16.99 -4.95
N ALA A 146 -14.95 17.40 -4.49
CA ALA A 146 -16.22 16.81 -4.89
C ALA A 146 -17.35 17.86 -4.87
N LEU A 147 -18.27 17.69 -5.81
CA LEU A 147 -19.57 18.39 -5.84
C LEU A 147 -20.66 17.38 -5.47
N CYS A 148 -21.14 17.46 -4.24
CA CYS A 148 -22.13 16.53 -3.70
C CYS A 148 -23.55 17.01 -3.96
N VAL A 149 -24.48 16.08 -3.98
CA VAL A 149 -25.90 16.39 -3.96
C VAL A 149 -26.32 16.69 -2.51
N ARG A 150 -26.91 17.86 -2.31
CA ARG A 150 -27.34 18.32 -0.99
C ARG A 150 -28.22 17.28 -0.27
N CYS A 151 -28.12 17.19 1.04
CA CYS A 151 -28.80 16.25 1.93
C CYS A 151 -28.35 14.77 1.81
N ILE A 152 -27.66 14.38 0.74
CA ILE A 152 -27.20 12.99 0.57
C ILE A 152 -26.10 12.63 1.59
N PRO A 153 -25.03 13.44 1.80
CA PRO A 153 -24.02 13.10 2.82
C PRO A 153 -24.63 12.96 4.22
N MET A 154 -25.57 13.82 4.59
CA MET A 154 -26.28 13.73 5.86
C MET A 154 -27.14 12.44 5.96
N ALA A 155 -27.91 12.11 4.94
CA ALA A 155 -28.66 10.86 4.90
C ALA A 155 -27.75 9.64 5.03
N LEU A 156 -26.58 9.63 4.35
CA LEU A 156 -25.59 8.57 4.46
C LEU A 156 -24.94 8.50 5.86
N TRP A 157 -24.74 9.65 6.52
CA TRP A 157 -24.29 9.69 7.90
C TRP A 157 -25.31 9.04 8.82
N LEU A 158 -26.57 9.44 8.73
CA LEU A 158 -27.67 8.85 9.52
C LEU A 158 -27.82 7.35 9.28
N ILE A 159 -27.76 6.89 8.05
CA ILE A 159 -27.84 5.47 7.67
C ILE A 159 -26.71 4.64 8.29
N ASN A 160 -25.50 5.20 8.38
CA ASN A 160 -24.30 4.47 8.84
C ASN A 160 -24.06 4.60 10.35
N ASN A 161 -24.84 5.39 11.05
CA ASN A 161 -24.64 5.58 12.48
C ASN A 161 -25.27 4.39 13.27
N PRO A 162 -24.54 3.77 14.21
CA PRO A 162 -25.07 2.70 15.05
C PRO A 162 -26.37 3.09 15.75
N GLY A 163 -27.36 2.19 15.75
CA GLY A 163 -28.66 2.43 16.40
C GLY A 163 -29.66 3.25 15.57
N LYS A 164 -29.33 3.68 14.37
CA LYS A 164 -30.28 4.36 13.46
C LYS A 164 -31.13 3.36 12.65
N PRO A 165 -32.38 3.74 12.26
CA PRO A 165 -33.29 2.82 11.59
C PRO A 165 -32.80 2.43 10.19
N HIS A 166 -33.06 1.19 9.82
CA HIS A 166 -32.76 0.69 8.46
C HIS A 166 -33.63 1.32 7.37
N LYS A 167 -34.73 1.93 7.77
CA LYS A 167 -35.68 2.66 6.91
C LYS A 167 -36.10 3.96 7.58
N GLY A 168 -36.02 5.04 6.86
CA GLY A 168 -36.29 6.37 7.42
C GLY A 168 -36.43 7.44 6.36
N ILE A 169 -36.74 8.63 6.82
CA ILE A 169 -36.90 9.82 6.02
C ILE A 169 -36.09 10.97 6.63
N LEU A 170 -35.37 11.69 5.77
CA LEU A 170 -34.76 12.97 6.12
C LEU A 170 -35.53 14.08 5.41
N LEU A 171 -35.98 15.09 6.17
CA LEU A 171 -36.59 16.30 5.67
C LEU A 171 -35.71 17.49 6.02
N ASN A 172 -35.11 18.09 4.99
CA ASN A 172 -34.42 19.38 5.13
C ASN A 172 -35.40 20.49 4.73
N LEU A 173 -35.74 21.35 5.67
CA LEU A 173 -36.71 22.43 5.52
C LEU A 173 -35.96 23.75 5.43
N GLY A 174 -35.72 24.26 4.20
CA GLY A 174 -35.29 25.63 3.98
C GLY A 174 -36.43 26.62 4.21
N GLU A 175 -36.25 27.88 3.88
CA GLU A 175 -37.29 28.90 4.02
C GLU A 175 -38.43 28.71 3.03
N LYS A 176 -38.13 28.44 1.77
CA LYS A 176 -39.11 28.29 0.69
C LYS A 176 -39.15 26.89 0.05
N ARG A 177 -38.05 26.14 0.16
CA ARG A 177 -37.90 24.82 -0.42
C ARG A 177 -37.62 23.75 0.65
N ALA A 178 -38.12 22.56 0.39
CA ALA A 178 -37.82 21.39 1.19
C ALA A 178 -37.22 20.29 0.33
N THR A 179 -36.30 19.54 0.91
CA THR A 179 -35.73 18.32 0.32
C THR A 179 -36.09 17.12 1.19
N LEU A 180 -36.68 16.11 0.57
CA LEU A 180 -37.08 14.85 1.18
C LEU A 180 -36.15 13.75 0.64
N VAL A 181 -35.51 12.98 1.54
CA VAL A 181 -34.70 11.81 1.22
C VAL A 181 -35.29 10.60 1.93
N LEU A 182 -35.58 9.53 1.18
CA LEU A 182 -36.05 8.24 1.72
C LEU A 182 -34.91 7.21 1.61
N TRP A 183 -34.77 6.40 2.64
CA TRP A 183 -33.90 5.23 2.60
C TRP A 183 -34.63 3.98 3.11
N GLN A 184 -34.27 2.85 2.54
CA GLN A 184 -34.71 1.53 2.91
C GLN A 184 -33.54 0.55 2.87
N LYS A 185 -33.51 -0.42 3.78
CA LYS A 185 -32.41 -1.41 3.88
C LYS A 185 -31.03 -0.73 3.90
N SER A 186 -30.95 0.40 4.62
CA SER A 186 -29.73 1.24 4.74
C SER A 186 -29.20 1.76 3.38
N ARG A 187 -30.08 2.04 2.42
CA ARG A 187 -29.77 2.64 1.12
C ARG A 187 -30.73 3.75 0.77
N VAL A 188 -30.22 4.85 0.25
CA VAL A 188 -31.07 5.91 -0.31
C VAL A 188 -31.79 5.37 -1.53
N VAL A 189 -33.11 5.46 -1.54
CA VAL A 189 -33.97 4.93 -2.61
C VAL A 189 -34.72 6.02 -3.37
N PHE A 190 -34.87 7.20 -2.76
CA PHE A 190 -35.60 8.31 -3.35
C PHE A 190 -35.16 9.65 -2.78
N ILE A 191 -35.17 10.68 -3.60
CA ILE A 191 -34.99 12.08 -3.20
C ILE A 191 -35.91 12.96 -4.03
N ARG A 192 -36.40 14.03 -3.40
CA ARG A 192 -37.19 15.06 -4.07
C ARG A 192 -36.98 16.41 -3.40
N THR A 193 -36.69 17.42 -4.19
CA THR A 193 -36.72 18.82 -3.77
C THR A 193 -37.98 19.47 -4.32
N PHE A 194 -38.68 20.27 -3.51
CA PHE A 194 -39.91 20.95 -3.91
C PHE A 194 -40.05 22.29 -3.19
N VAL A 195 -40.79 23.20 -3.84
CA VAL A 195 -41.15 24.51 -3.25
C VAL A 195 -42.41 24.34 -2.43
N TYR A 196 -42.41 24.88 -1.19
CA TYR A 196 -43.60 24.94 -0.33
C TYR A 196 -43.90 26.38 0.12
N GLY A 197 -43.02 27.36 -0.21
CA GLY A 197 -43.22 28.78 0.03
C GLY A 197 -43.29 29.19 1.53
N GLY A 198 -42.81 28.34 2.44
CA GLY A 198 -42.91 28.56 3.90
C GLY A 198 -44.27 28.16 4.47
N ASP A 199 -45.23 27.72 3.65
CA ASP A 199 -46.57 27.32 4.14
C ASP A 199 -46.57 25.87 4.65
N ALA A 200 -46.87 25.72 5.95
CA ALA A 200 -46.88 24.41 6.62
C ALA A 200 -47.92 23.44 6.03
N GLN A 201 -49.09 23.89 5.59
CA GLN A 201 -50.11 23.03 5.02
C GLN A 201 -49.66 22.47 3.65
N THR A 202 -49.09 23.31 2.81
CA THR A 202 -48.50 22.90 1.53
C THR A 202 -47.34 21.92 1.74
N LEU A 203 -46.49 22.14 2.74
CA LEU A 203 -45.43 21.24 3.15
C LEU A 203 -45.99 19.87 3.50
N LEU A 204 -46.90 19.78 4.46
CA LEU A 204 -47.48 18.51 4.94
C LEU A 204 -48.18 17.74 3.82
N LYS A 205 -48.99 18.43 3.00
CA LYS A 205 -49.67 17.85 1.86
C LYS A 205 -48.67 17.26 0.85
N THR A 206 -47.62 18.02 0.51
CA THR A 206 -46.62 17.62 -0.48
C THR A 206 -45.78 16.45 0.03
N VAL A 207 -45.35 16.45 1.29
CA VAL A 207 -44.63 15.33 1.90
C VAL A 207 -45.48 14.05 1.88
N ARG A 208 -46.71 14.11 2.34
CA ARG A 208 -47.62 12.96 2.34
C ARG A 208 -47.86 12.42 0.93
N HIS A 209 -48.18 13.27 -0.05
CA HIS A 209 -48.37 12.88 -1.44
C HIS A 209 -47.11 12.26 -2.03
N THR A 210 -45.92 12.81 -1.72
CA THR A 210 -44.64 12.29 -2.23
C THR A 210 -44.37 10.88 -1.74
N ILE A 211 -44.53 10.62 -0.43
CA ILE A 211 -44.34 9.30 0.18
C ILE A 211 -45.34 8.30 -0.41
N HIS A 212 -46.61 8.69 -0.49
CA HIS A 212 -47.66 7.85 -1.02
C HIS A 212 -47.41 7.53 -2.51
N ALA A 213 -47.12 8.52 -3.34
CA ALA A 213 -46.84 8.34 -4.75
C ALA A 213 -45.61 7.46 -4.98
N PHE A 214 -44.56 7.61 -4.18
CA PHE A 214 -43.39 6.74 -4.25
C PHE A 214 -43.72 5.30 -3.87
N GLY A 215 -44.55 5.07 -2.86
CA GLY A 215 -45.00 3.75 -2.42
C GLY A 215 -46.01 3.10 -3.36
N ALA A 216 -46.81 3.88 -4.10
CA ALA A 216 -47.83 3.38 -4.97
C ALA A 216 -47.23 2.52 -6.10
N GLY A 217 -47.73 1.30 -6.25
CA GLY A 217 -47.23 0.35 -7.26
C GLY A 217 -45.89 -0.32 -6.91
N ARG A 218 -45.32 -0.07 -5.76
CA ARG A 218 -44.07 -0.68 -5.31
C ARG A 218 -44.32 -1.73 -4.23
N LYS A 219 -44.30 -3.01 -4.61
CA LYS A 219 -44.56 -4.14 -3.70
C LYS A 219 -43.58 -4.26 -2.55
N ASP A 220 -42.35 -3.74 -2.71
CA ASP A 220 -41.25 -3.77 -1.75
C ASP A 220 -41.08 -2.44 -0.99
N PHE A 221 -42.06 -1.53 -1.11
CA PHE A 221 -42.06 -0.30 -0.32
C PHE A 221 -42.37 -0.60 1.13
N GLU A 222 -41.45 -0.19 2.01
CA GLU A 222 -41.63 -0.23 3.44
C GLU A 222 -41.74 1.21 3.96
N ALA A 223 -42.79 1.50 4.72
CA ALA A 223 -42.95 2.81 5.32
C ALA A 223 -41.78 3.17 6.23
N PRO A 224 -41.32 4.44 6.27
CA PRO A 224 -40.25 4.86 7.14
C PRO A 224 -40.64 4.64 8.62
N GLU A 225 -39.65 4.26 9.44
CA GLU A 225 -39.84 4.03 10.89
C GLU A 225 -39.59 5.29 11.72
N LYS A 226 -38.81 6.22 11.20
CA LYS A 226 -38.43 7.44 11.86
C LYS A 226 -38.20 8.58 10.87
N ALA A 227 -38.57 9.79 11.27
CA ALA A 227 -38.30 11.00 10.51
C ALA A 227 -37.20 11.83 11.20
N PHE A 228 -36.27 12.32 10.37
CA PHE A 228 -35.21 13.23 10.78
C PHE A 228 -35.45 14.59 10.15
N LEU A 229 -35.42 15.65 10.96
CA LEU A 229 -35.71 17.01 10.53
C LEU A 229 -34.43 17.88 10.66
N THR A 230 -34.16 18.68 9.67
CA THR A 230 -33.08 19.68 9.69
C THR A 230 -33.48 20.90 8.89
N GLY A 231 -32.72 21.97 9.02
CA GLY A 231 -32.95 23.22 8.31
C GLY A 231 -33.83 24.21 9.09
N GLN A 232 -33.70 25.48 8.69
CA GLN A 232 -34.34 26.62 9.39
C GLN A 232 -35.88 26.52 9.47
N GLY A 233 -36.55 25.94 8.47
CA GLY A 233 -37.99 25.76 8.50
C GLY A 233 -38.50 24.92 9.68
N THR A 234 -37.64 24.14 10.34
CA THR A 234 -37.98 23.36 11.55
C THR A 234 -38.16 24.22 12.78
N THR A 235 -37.72 25.50 12.76
CA THR A 235 -37.91 26.45 13.87
C THR A 235 -39.30 27.02 13.92
N GLN A 236 -40.07 26.91 12.82
CA GLN A 236 -41.47 27.38 12.81
C GLN A 236 -42.31 26.65 13.87
N PRO A 237 -43.05 27.35 14.68
CA PRO A 237 -43.88 26.74 15.73
C PRO A 237 -44.84 25.68 15.19
N GLY A 238 -44.85 24.50 15.81
CA GLY A 238 -45.77 23.43 15.48
C GLY A 238 -45.40 22.59 14.23
N VAL A 239 -44.47 23.01 13.39
CA VAL A 239 -44.14 22.27 12.15
C VAL A 239 -43.61 20.87 12.45
N SER A 240 -42.65 20.72 13.37
CA SER A 240 -42.12 19.43 13.77
C SER A 240 -43.18 18.48 14.32
N GLN A 241 -44.09 19.00 15.16
CA GLN A 241 -45.22 18.24 15.71
C GLN A 241 -46.23 17.85 14.62
N SER A 242 -46.59 18.78 13.76
CA SER A 242 -47.51 18.48 12.63
C SER A 242 -46.94 17.44 11.66
N ILE A 243 -45.65 17.43 11.44
CA ILE A 243 -44.96 16.38 10.62
C ILE A 243 -45.04 15.03 11.34
N ALA A 244 -44.78 14.99 12.66
CA ALA A 244 -44.85 13.75 13.43
C ALA A 244 -46.27 13.17 13.44
N GLU A 245 -47.29 14.02 13.68
CA GLU A 245 -48.69 13.63 13.62
C GLU A 245 -49.13 13.14 12.23
N MET A 246 -48.74 13.85 11.17
CA MET A 246 -49.06 13.51 9.80
C MET A 246 -48.43 12.19 9.36
N LEU A 247 -47.18 11.93 9.75
CA LEU A 247 -46.47 10.72 9.39
C LEU A 247 -46.80 9.52 10.30
N GLY A 248 -47.26 9.79 11.53
CA GLY A 248 -47.53 8.76 12.53
C GLY A 248 -46.29 8.01 13.02
N ILE A 249 -45.12 8.63 12.91
CA ILE A 249 -43.81 8.04 13.27
C ILE A 249 -43.00 9.00 14.15
N PRO A 250 -42.07 8.48 14.96
CA PRO A 250 -41.17 9.30 15.75
C PRO A 250 -40.36 10.26 14.89
N THR A 251 -40.30 11.52 15.33
CA THR A 251 -39.60 12.59 14.62
C THR A 251 -38.51 13.16 15.50
N GLU A 252 -37.30 13.25 14.99
CA GLU A 252 -36.10 13.75 15.67
C GLU A 252 -35.46 14.89 14.88
N ARG A 253 -35.02 15.95 15.57
CA ARG A 253 -34.18 16.97 14.94
C ARG A 253 -32.77 16.42 14.81
N VAL A 254 -32.17 16.64 13.66
CA VAL A 254 -30.76 16.28 13.45
C VAL A 254 -29.88 17.26 14.21
N ASP A 255 -28.90 16.71 14.90
CA ASP A 255 -27.76 17.41 15.45
C ASP A 255 -26.57 16.42 15.35
N LEU A 256 -25.67 16.65 14.41
CA LEU A 256 -24.55 15.73 14.18
C LEU A 256 -23.51 15.83 15.29
N CYS A 257 -23.44 16.95 16.03
CA CYS A 257 -22.53 17.11 17.15
C CYS A 257 -22.94 16.33 18.42
N ASN A 258 -24.13 15.75 18.44
CA ASN A 258 -24.53 14.78 19.47
C ASN A 258 -23.83 13.41 19.31
N ASP A 259 -23.02 13.22 18.30
CA ASP A 259 -22.16 12.03 18.14
C ASP A 259 -20.89 12.23 18.97
N ASP A 260 -20.63 11.35 19.94
CA ASP A 260 -19.48 11.39 20.85
C ASP A 260 -18.12 11.45 20.16
N ARG A 261 -18.10 11.11 18.86
CA ARG A 261 -16.91 11.18 18.02
C ARG A 261 -16.63 12.57 17.47
N ILE A 262 -17.56 13.52 17.62
CA ILE A 262 -17.46 14.89 17.11
C ILE A 262 -17.32 15.85 18.29
N ARG A 263 -16.27 16.66 18.27
CA ARG A 263 -16.00 17.68 19.30
C ARG A 263 -16.05 19.06 18.68
N LEU A 264 -16.72 19.98 19.35
CA LEU A 264 -16.66 21.39 18.99
C LEU A 264 -15.36 22.00 19.53
N GLY A 265 -14.59 22.63 18.64
CA GLY A 265 -13.42 23.42 19.02
C GLY A 265 -13.83 24.78 19.57
N GLU A 266 -12.98 25.40 20.38
CA GLU A 266 -13.25 26.69 21.07
C GLU A 266 -13.67 27.82 20.12
N ASN A 267 -13.17 27.85 18.90
CA ASN A 267 -13.50 28.87 17.91
C ASN A 267 -14.85 28.61 17.20
N ALA A 268 -15.31 27.40 17.20
CA ALA A 268 -16.54 27.02 16.50
C ALA A 268 -17.78 27.07 17.42
N GLU A 269 -17.60 26.74 18.69
CA GLU A 269 -18.68 26.65 19.67
C GLU A 269 -19.60 27.88 19.75
N PRO A 270 -19.08 29.14 19.73
CA PRO A 270 -19.92 30.33 19.81
C PRO A 270 -20.81 30.58 18.58
N VAL A 271 -20.46 30.00 17.45
CA VAL A 271 -21.11 30.24 16.13
C VAL A 271 -21.95 29.05 15.69
N TRP A 272 -21.75 27.90 16.33
CA TRP A 272 -22.40 26.65 15.93
C TRP A 272 -23.93 26.70 16.05
N ASP A 273 -24.58 26.33 14.95
CA ASP A 273 -26.03 26.15 14.86
C ASP A 273 -26.33 24.88 14.03
N PRO A 274 -26.73 23.77 14.69
CA PRO A 274 -26.94 22.50 14.00
C PRO A 274 -27.97 22.56 12.88
N LEU A 275 -29.04 23.38 13.08
CA LEU A 275 -30.11 23.49 12.08
C LEU A 275 -29.63 24.05 10.72
N LEU A 276 -28.58 24.85 10.73
CA LEU A 276 -28.05 25.52 9.55
C LEU A 276 -26.73 24.93 9.09
N MET A 277 -25.91 24.40 10.00
CA MET A 277 -24.53 24.00 9.73
C MET A 277 -24.32 22.50 9.61
N ASP A 278 -25.27 21.67 10.06
CA ASP A 278 -25.19 20.20 9.91
C ASP A 278 -25.07 19.75 8.45
N GLY A 279 -25.63 20.52 7.50
CA GLY A 279 -25.43 20.28 6.08
C GLY A 279 -23.96 20.33 5.69
N ALA A 280 -23.27 21.42 6.04
CA ALA A 280 -21.84 21.61 5.79
C ALA A 280 -20.97 20.62 6.59
N LEU A 281 -21.33 20.34 7.84
CA LEU A 281 -20.64 19.35 8.66
C LEU A 281 -20.74 17.94 8.02
N SER A 282 -21.93 17.57 7.54
CA SER A 282 -22.13 16.27 6.87
C SER A 282 -21.27 16.09 5.62
N LEU A 283 -20.98 17.17 4.88
CA LEU A 283 -20.07 17.17 3.75
C LEU A 283 -18.62 16.89 4.19
N ALA A 284 -18.14 17.61 5.19
CA ALA A 284 -16.79 17.42 5.72
C ALA A 284 -16.59 16.00 6.28
N LEU A 285 -17.56 15.51 7.08
CA LEU A 285 -17.53 14.15 7.64
C LEU A 285 -17.71 13.06 6.58
N GLY A 286 -18.43 13.34 5.52
CA GLY A 286 -18.68 12.39 4.43
C GLY A 286 -17.41 11.89 3.75
N ARG A 287 -16.33 12.68 3.77
CA ARG A 287 -14.99 12.28 3.30
C ARG A 287 -14.46 11.05 4.04
N TYR A 288 -14.82 10.91 5.30
CA TYR A 288 -14.38 9.84 6.19
C TYR A 288 -15.43 8.72 6.35
N ASN A 289 -16.59 8.86 5.73
CA ASN A 289 -17.67 7.89 5.82
C ASN A 289 -17.37 6.67 4.91
N ALA A 290 -17.62 5.45 5.42
CA ALA A 290 -17.41 4.20 4.68
C ALA A 290 -18.22 4.11 3.36
N LYS A 291 -19.40 4.77 3.27
CA LYS A 291 -20.19 4.88 2.03
C LYS A 291 -19.80 6.07 1.17
N GLY A 292 -18.83 6.88 1.60
CA GLY A 292 -18.37 8.07 0.90
C GLY A 292 -19.38 9.21 0.94
N LEU A 293 -19.20 10.15 0.03
CA LEU A 293 -20.03 11.35 -0.12
C LEU A 293 -21.31 11.12 -0.92
N GLY A 294 -21.45 9.94 -1.51
CA GLY A 294 -22.52 9.66 -2.47
C GLY A 294 -22.18 10.06 -3.91
N PRO A 295 -23.18 10.40 -4.73
CA PRO A 295 -22.98 10.86 -6.09
C PRO A 295 -22.16 12.13 -6.13
N ASN A 296 -21.23 12.18 -7.08
CA ASN A 296 -20.34 13.31 -7.29
C ASN A 296 -20.58 13.91 -8.67
N LEU A 297 -21.04 15.13 -8.71
CA LEU A 297 -21.30 15.88 -9.96
C LEU A 297 -20.04 16.53 -10.54
N ARG A 298 -18.87 16.32 -9.94
CA ARG A 298 -17.60 16.74 -10.51
C ARG A 298 -17.02 15.68 -11.43
N ARG A 299 -17.71 15.45 -12.55
CA ARG A 299 -17.42 14.43 -13.58
C ARG A 299 -17.65 14.98 -14.98
N ASN A 300 -17.44 14.16 -16.00
CA ASN A 300 -17.73 14.47 -17.40
C ASN A 300 -17.05 15.76 -17.90
N GLY A 301 -15.74 15.88 -17.60
CA GLY A 301 -14.91 17.03 -17.97
C GLY A 301 -14.66 18.03 -16.83
N PHE A 302 -15.31 17.87 -15.70
CA PHE A 302 -15.11 18.68 -14.50
C PHE A 302 -14.26 17.98 -13.41
N GLU A 303 -13.64 16.85 -13.73
CA GLU A 303 -12.83 16.12 -12.78
C GLU A 303 -11.68 17.00 -12.25
N VAL A 304 -11.36 16.82 -10.97
CA VAL A 304 -10.21 17.50 -10.39
C VAL A 304 -8.97 17.06 -11.17
N GLN A 305 -8.34 18.01 -11.86
CA GLN A 305 -7.01 17.76 -12.37
C GLN A 305 -6.12 17.52 -11.15
N LYS A 306 -5.75 16.25 -10.90
CA LYS A 306 -4.87 15.90 -9.79
C LYS A 306 -3.68 16.82 -9.85
N ARG A 307 -3.64 17.84 -8.98
CA ARG A 307 -2.45 18.69 -8.81
C ARG A 307 -1.32 17.71 -8.63
N SER A 308 -0.40 17.67 -9.59
CA SER A 308 0.71 16.74 -9.59
C SER A 308 1.33 16.79 -8.19
N PHE A 309 1.45 15.65 -7.52
CA PHE A 309 2.03 15.54 -6.18
C PHE A 309 3.38 16.27 -6.09
N TYR A 310 4.10 16.36 -7.23
CA TYR A 310 5.33 17.14 -7.42
C TYR A 310 5.18 18.67 -7.25
N ARG A 311 3.97 19.23 -7.35
CA ARG A 311 3.71 20.68 -7.15
C ARG A 311 3.37 21.04 -5.72
N SER A 312 3.11 20.08 -4.83
CA SER A 312 2.80 20.38 -3.43
C SER A 312 4.01 21.02 -2.73
N LYS A 313 3.77 22.07 -1.94
CA LYS A 313 4.81 22.72 -1.10
C LYS A 313 5.50 21.71 -0.19
N ILE A 314 4.77 20.67 0.23
CA ILE A 314 5.27 19.57 1.08
C ILE A 314 6.26 18.71 0.30
N PHE A 315 5.94 18.32 -0.95
CA PHE A 315 6.86 17.53 -1.78
C PHE A 315 8.18 18.27 -2.01
N ARG A 316 8.13 19.58 -2.31
CA ARG A 316 9.33 20.40 -2.47
C ARG A 316 10.18 20.46 -1.20
N LYS A 317 9.56 20.56 0.00
CA LYS A 317 10.28 20.51 1.29
C LYS A 317 10.91 19.14 1.53
N VAL A 318 10.15 18.05 1.30
CA VAL A 318 10.66 16.68 1.45
C VAL A 318 11.80 16.41 0.46
N ALA A 319 11.66 16.82 -0.81
CA ALA A 319 12.72 16.69 -1.81
C ALA A 319 13.98 17.49 -1.44
N ALA A 320 13.82 18.70 -0.89
CA ALA A 320 14.95 19.48 -0.39
C ALA A 320 15.67 18.80 0.77
N TRP A 321 14.94 18.24 1.73
CA TRP A 321 15.53 17.48 2.83
C TRP A 321 16.24 16.21 2.36
N LEU A 322 15.67 15.48 1.41
CA LEU A 322 16.31 14.30 0.80
C LEU A 322 17.61 14.68 0.07
N LEU A 323 17.63 15.82 -0.63
CA LEU A 323 18.84 16.34 -1.27
C LEU A 323 19.93 16.68 -0.24
N VAL A 324 19.58 17.31 0.89
CA VAL A 324 20.52 17.58 1.98
C VAL A 324 21.10 16.28 2.54
N ILE A 325 20.27 15.29 2.83
CA ILE A 325 20.72 13.99 3.34
C ILE A 325 21.63 13.28 2.33
N ALA A 326 21.26 13.28 1.05
CA ALA A 326 22.08 12.69 -0.02
C ALA A 326 23.43 13.39 -0.18
N SER A 327 23.48 14.73 -0.05
CA SER A 327 24.74 15.49 -0.11
C SER A 327 25.63 15.20 1.10
N LEU A 328 25.07 15.11 2.29
CA LEU A 328 25.83 14.74 3.49
C LEU A 328 26.41 13.31 3.36
N TRP A 329 25.63 12.38 2.86
CA TRP A 329 26.08 11.01 2.63
C TRP A 329 27.20 10.94 1.57
N ALA A 330 27.08 11.73 0.48
CA ALA A 330 28.13 11.81 -0.54
C ALA A 330 29.42 12.43 0.00
N ILE A 331 29.35 13.44 0.89
CA ILE A 331 30.48 14.04 1.56
C ILE A 331 31.15 13.01 2.49
N ASP A 332 30.38 12.30 3.31
CA ASP A 332 30.87 11.27 4.20
C ASP A 332 31.62 10.17 3.43
N MET A 333 31.02 9.66 2.35
CA MET A 333 31.65 8.68 1.45
C MET A 333 32.93 9.23 0.78
N GLY A 334 32.95 10.51 0.43
CA GLY A 334 34.12 11.20 -0.10
C GLY A 334 35.27 11.29 0.90
N VAL A 335 34.94 11.67 2.13
CA VAL A 335 35.88 11.75 3.24
C VAL A 335 36.46 10.37 3.57
N ASP A 336 35.62 9.36 3.70
CA ASP A 336 36.06 7.98 3.98
C ASP A 336 36.98 7.44 2.89
N THR A 337 36.65 7.64 1.61
CA THR A 337 37.52 7.21 0.50
C THR A 337 38.85 7.95 0.49
N HIS A 338 38.86 9.22 0.87
CA HIS A 338 40.10 10.00 0.98
C HIS A 338 41.01 9.47 2.11
N PHE A 339 40.47 9.25 3.31
CA PHE A 339 41.19 8.69 4.42
C PHE A 339 41.67 7.25 4.18
N LEU A 340 40.87 6.44 3.54
CA LEU A 340 41.26 5.07 3.14
C LEU A 340 42.40 5.07 2.15
N LYS A 341 42.44 5.98 1.16
CA LYS A 341 43.53 6.15 0.22
C LYS A 341 44.83 6.61 0.95
N GLN A 342 44.75 7.57 1.88
CA GLN A 342 45.89 7.99 2.66
C GLN A 342 46.46 6.85 3.52
N ARG A 343 45.60 6.06 4.16
CA ARG A 343 46.02 4.88 4.93
C ARG A 343 46.68 3.82 4.06
N ALA A 344 46.11 3.56 2.87
CA ALA A 344 46.72 2.64 1.93
C ALA A 344 48.14 3.05 1.50
N VAL A 345 48.31 4.32 1.12
CA VAL A 345 49.62 4.86 0.74
C VAL A 345 50.61 4.80 1.90
N ALA A 346 50.16 5.11 3.14
CA ALA A 346 51.00 5.02 4.34
C ALA A 346 51.40 3.57 4.67
N LEU A 347 50.51 2.60 4.45
CA LEU A 347 50.81 1.18 4.62
C LEU A 347 51.78 0.67 3.56
N ASP A 348 51.59 1.04 2.29
CA ASP A 348 52.50 0.69 1.23
C ASP A 348 53.93 1.22 1.48
N SER A 349 54.05 2.47 1.93
CA SER A 349 55.35 3.04 2.27
C SER A 349 56.01 2.34 3.45
N ARG A 350 55.26 1.99 4.50
CA ARG A 350 55.78 1.21 5.65
C ARG A 350 56.21 -0.20 5.22
N THR A 351 55.41 -0.85 4.37
CA THR A 351 55.75 -2.19 3.82
C THR A 351 57.04 -2.16 3.00
N LEU A 352 57.22 -1.12 2.18
CA LEU A 352 58.45 -0.91 1.41
C LEU A 352 59.68 -0.72 2.30
N VAL A 353 59.54 0.09 3.37
CA VAL A 353 60.65 0.32 4.32
C VAL A 353 61.00 -0.96 5.06
N LEU A 354 60.00 -1.70 5.56
CA LEU A 354 60.22 -2.99 6.21
C LEU A 354 60.88 -4.01 5.27
N PHE A 355 60.37 -4.10 4.05
CA PHE A 355 60.92 -5.01 3.03
C PHE A 355 62.42 -4.72 2.74
N LYS A 356 62.76 -3.43 2.52
CA LYS A 356 64.16 -3.01 2.31
C LYS A 356 65.08 -3.31 3.50
N LYS A 357 64.57 -3.18 4.70
CA LYS A 357 65.31 -3.47 5.94
C LYS A 357 65.54 -4.97 6.13
N THR A 358 64.56 -5.80 5.73
CA THR A 358 64.60 -7.25 5.91
C THR A 358 65.35 -7.96 4.77
N PHE A 359 65.26 -7.47 3.52
CA PHE A 359 65.89 -8.05 2.36
C PHE A 359 66.76 -7.03 1.57
N PRO A 360 67.88 -6.61 2.11
CA PRO A 360 68.71 -5.56 1.51
C PRO A 360 69.39 -5.92 0.20
N HIS A 361 69.40 -7.20 -0.16
CA HIS A 361 70.01 -7.72 -1.37
C HIS A 361 69.15 -7.59 -2.62
N ILE A 362 67.81 -7.32 -2.44
CA ILE A 362 66.87 -7.19 -3.55
C ILE A 362 66.87 -5.76 -4.08
N ARG A 363 67.44 -5.54 -5.27
CA ARG A 363 67.54 -4.19 -5.86
C ARG A 363 66.30 -3.72 -6.61
N ARG A 364 65.48 -4.65 -7.15
CA ARG A 364 64.26 -4.30 -7.92
C ARG A 364 63.03 -4.80 -7.17
N ILE A 365 62.25 -3.89 -6.61
CA ILE A 365 61.06 -4.16 -5.86
C ILE A 365 59.85 -3.85 -6.76
N VAL A 366 59.04 -4.87 -7.10
CA VAL A 366 57.79 -4.74 -7.89
C VAL A 366 56.56 -4.94 -7.04
N ASP A 367 56.59 -5.97 -6.20
CA ASP A 367 55.52 -6.26 -5.22
C ASP A 367 56.17 -6.77 -3.94
N PRO A 368 56.35 -5.91 -2.92
CA PRO A 368 57.11 -6.26 -1.71
C PRO A 368 56.47 -7.43 -0.95
N VAL A 369 55.15 -7.58 -1.01
CA VAL A 369 54.43 -8.65 -0.27
C VAL A 369 54.69 -10.00 -0.95
N LYS A 370 54.53 -10.09 -2.27
CA LYS A 370 54.78 -11.32 -3.01
C LYS A 370 56.24 -11.70 -2.99
N GLN A 371 57.15 -10.72 -3.11
CA GLN A 371 58.56 -10.98 -3.07
C GLN A 371 59.01 -11.47 -1.68
N ALA A 372 58.50 -10.90 -0.63
CA ALA A 372 58.75 -11.40 0.75
C ALA A 372 58.22 -12.84 0.92
N GLN A 373 57.06 -13.17 0.35
CA GLN A 373 56.51 -14.50 0.43
C GLN A 373 57.40 -15.53 -0.29
N ILE A 374 57.96 -15.16 -1.42
CA ILE A 374 58.89 -16.01 -2.20
C ILE A 374 60.16 -16.25 -1.37
N GLU A 375 60.80 -15.19 -0.85
CA GLU A 375 62.03 -15.30 -0.04
C GLU A 375 61.81 -16.11 1.25
N ILE A 376 60.67 -15.89 1.95
CA ILE A 376 60.32 -16.67 3.13
C ILE A 376 60.11 -18.14 2.76
N ASN A 377 59.53 -18.44 1.60
CA ASN A 377 59.34 -19.81 1.17
C ASN A 377 60.67 -20.46 0.77
N GLU A 378 61.59 -19.72 0.15
CA GLU A 378 62.96 -20.20 -0.14
C GLU A 378 63.77 -20.44 1.15
N LEU A 379 63.75 -19.50 2.11
CA LEU A 379 64.38 -19.69 3.42
C LEU A 379 63.77 -20.89 4.16
N LYS A 380 62.44 -21.09 4.09
CA LYS A 380 61.79 -22.27 4.65
C LYS A 380 62.21 -23.56 3.91
N ARG A 381 62.52 -23.50 2.62
CA ARG A 381 63.08 -24.65 1.88
C ARG A 381 64.51 -24.97 2.30
N ILE A 382 65.34 -23.95 2.52
CA ILE A 382 66.72 -24.10 2.94
C ILE A 382 66.82 -24.47 4.44
N SER A 383 65.95 -23.92 5.28
CA SER A 383 65.90 -24.14 6.74
C SER A 383 65.22 -25.44 7.16
N LYS A 384 64.79 -26.27 6.21
CA LYS A 384 64.35 -27.64 6.48
C LYS A 384 65.42 -28.65 6.16
N PRO A 385 66.49 -28.80 6.96
CA PRO A 385 67.28 -30.02 6.94
C PRO A 385 66.38 -31.12 7.49
N GLY A 386 65.87 -31.99 6.65
CA GLY A 386 65.18 -33.16 7.17
C GLY A 386 63.83 -33.55 6.60
N ARG A 387 63.38 -33.00 5.49
CA ARG A 387 62.17 -33.54 4.85
C ARG A 387 62.42 -34.59 3.80
N VAL A 388 63.66 -35.08 3.71
CA VAL A 388 64.05 -36.34 3.04
C VAL A 388 63.81 -37.53 3.98
N VAL A 389 63.73 -37.32 5.31
CA VAL A 389 63.52 -38.33 6.33
C VAL A 389 62.06 -38.90 6.39
N GLY A 390 61.06 -38.12 5.96
CA GLY A 390 59.65 -38.55 6.06
C GLY A 390 59.23 -39.59 5.02
N ILE A 391 59.93 -39.68 3.87
CA ILE A 391 59.62 -40.71 2.83
C ILE A 391 60.43 -41.95 3.07
N ASN A 392 61.68 -41.82 3.57
CA ASN A 392 62.56 -42.98 3.85
C ASN A 392 62.14 -43.79 5.10
N SER A 393 61.64 -43.15 6.15
CA SER A 393 61.13 -43.86 7.33
C SER A 393 59.91 -44.75 6.98
N ARG A 394 58.98 -44.22 6.19
CA ARG A 394 57.83 -45.05 5.76
C ARG A 394 58.17 -46.15 4.78
N ALA A 395 59.19 -45.96 3.93
CA ALA A 395 59.68 -47.02 3.04
C ALA A 395 60.44 -48.11 3.78
N LEU A 396 61.25 -47.74 4.76
CA LEU A 396 61.93 -48.67 5.64
C LEU A 396 60.96 -49.51 6.51
N ASP A 397 59.93 -48.88 7.06
CA ASP A 397 58.87 -49.56 7.83
C ASP A 397 58.13 -50.57 6.96
N LEU A 398 57.84 -50.25 5.71
CA LEU A 398 57.23 -51.19 4.75
C LEU A 398 58.16 -52.33 4.35
N LEU A 399 59.46 -52.05 4.19
CA LEU A 399 60.47 -53.12 3.90
C LEU A 399 60.61 -54.05 5.10
N LEU A 400 60.61 -53.50 6.30
CA LEU A 400 60.68 -54.31 7.51
C LEU A 400 59.46 -55.24 7.64
N GLU A 401 58.26 -54.70 7.47
CA GLU A 401 57.02 -55.49 7.53
C GLU A 401 56.97 -56.58 6.46
N ILE A 402 57.38 -56.27 5.21
CA ILE A 402 57.45 -57.23 4.13
C ILE A 402 58.46 -58.34 4.48
N SER A 403 59.62 -57.98 5.02
CA SER A 403 60.67 -58.92 5.40
C SER A 403 60.25 -59.85 6.56
N GLU A 404 59.56 -59.33 7.56
CA GLU A 404 59.04 -60.09 8.71
C GLU A 404 57.96 -61.11 8.30
N ARG A 405 57.18 -60.80 7.26
CA ARG A 405 56.05 -61.64 6.80
C ARG A 405 56.48 -62.70 5.75
N LEU A 406 57.71 -62.61 5.21
CA LEU A 406 58.28 -63.57 4.28
C LEU A 406 59.44 -64.25 4.99
N PRO A 407 59.23 -65.43 5.63
CA PRO A 407 60.26 -66.14 6.40
C PRO A 407 61.37 -66.63 5.50
N GLU A 408 62.59 -66.67 6.05
CA GLU A 408 63.83 -67.12 5.34
C GLU A 408 63.75 -68.60 4.82
N SER A 409 62.82 -69.34 5.32
CA SER A 409 62.59 -70.73 4.86
C SER A 409 61.89 -70.86 3.51
N MET A 410 61.45 -69.72 2.91
CA MET A 410 60.90 -69.69 1.56
C MET A 410 61.96 -69.34 0.55
N ASP A 411 62.10 -70.19 -0.46
CA ASP A 411 63.00 -69.85 -1.61
C ASP A 411 62.36 -68.83 -2.51
N LEU A 412 62.48 -67.56 -2.06
CA LEU A 412 61.87 -66.42 -2.75
C LEU A 412 62.94 -65.34 -2.97
N LYS A 413 63.21 -65.05 -4.22
CA LYS A 413 64.16 -63.98 -4.60
C LYS A 413 63.42 -62.79 -5.16
N VAL A 414 63.46 -61.62 -4.47
CA VAL A 414 62.88 -60.38 -4.95
C VAL A 414 63.85 -59.69 -5.86
N SER A 415 63.47 -59.54 -7.13
CA SER A 415 64.25 -58.88 -8.13
C SER A 415 63.99 -57.39 -8.27
N ARG A 416 62.74 -56.97 -7.98
CA ARG A 416 62.32 -55.57 -8.05
C ARG A 416 61.20 -55.26 -7.05
N LEU A 417 61.37 -54.20 -6.31
CA LEU A 417 60.36 -53.63 -5.44
C LEU A 417 60.07 -52.19 -5.87
N VAL A 418 58.79 -51.86 -6.09
CA VAL A 418 58.34 -50.51 -6.42
C VAL A 418 57.32 -50.08 -5.40
N ILE A 419 57.62 -48.99 -4.69
CA ILE A 419 56.76 -48.44 -3.65
C ILE A 419 56.19 -47.11 -4.13
N ASP A 420 54.89 -47.08 -4.38
CA ASP A 420 54.13 -45.90 -4.75
C ASP A 420 53.29 -45.38 -3.53
N SER A 421 52.70 -44.19 -3.65
CA SER A 421 51.87 -43.62 -2.59
C SER A 421 50.70 -44.50 -2.18
N HIS A 422 50.16 -45.33 -3.07
CA HIS A 422 48.94 -46.11 -2.86
C HIS A 422 49.14 -47.63 -3.04
N SER A 423 50.30 -48.08 -3.52
CA SER A 423 50.55 -49.49 -3.76
C SER A 423 52.04 -49.85 -3.69
N VAL A 424 52.32 -51.10 -3.31
CA VAL A 424 53.63 -51.68 -3.38
C VAL A 424 53.59 -52.87 -4.36
N ARG A 425 54.55 -52.94 -5.29
CA ARG A 425 54.66 -54.04 -6.23
C ARG A 425 55.99 -54.79 -5.99
N ILE A 426 55.84 -56.04 -5.82
CA ILE A 426 56.97 -56.97 -5.56
C ILE A 426 57.08 -57.90 -6.76
N LYS A 427 58.21 -57.93 -7.43
CA LYS A 427 58.52 -58.87 -8.51
C LYS A 427 59.69 -59.72 -8.06
N GLY A 428 59.62 -61.00 -8.40
CA GLY A 428 60.67 -61.95 -8.03
C GLY A 428 60.48 -63.30 -8.71
N ASP A 429 61.33 -64.26 -8.31
CA ASP A 429 61.24 -65.63 -8.70
C ASP A 429 61.28 -66.56 -7.52
N THR A 430 60.67 -67.73 -7.68
CA THR A 430 60.55 -68.75 -6.63
C THR A 430 60.51 -70.15 -7.22
N ASP A 431 60.59 -71.16 -6.34
CA ASP A 431 60.64 -72.57 -6.74
C ASP A 431 59.34 -73.12 -7.31
N THR A 432 58.20 -72.70 -6.70
CA THR A 432 56.89 -73.29 -7.04
C THR A 432 55.76 -72.27 -6.91
N TYR A 433 54.66 -72.47 -7.65
CA TYR A 433 53.44 -71.67 -7.52
C TYR A 433 52.88 -71.63 -6.10
N ASN A 434 53.07 -72.77 -5.33
CA ASN A 434 52.62 -72.88 -3.97
C ASN A 434 53.37 -71.91 -3.02
N THR A 435 54.62 -71.60 -3.34
CA THR A 435 55.45 -70.65 -2.61
C THR A 435 54.97 -69.21 -2.87
N VAL A 436 54.47 -68.86 -4.10
CA VAL A 436 53.84 -67.60 -4.40
C VAL A 436 52.56 -67.40 -3.57
N ASP A 437 51.70 -68.42 -3.47
CA ASP A 437 50.47 -68.37 -2.68
C ASP A 437 50.76 -68.24 -1.18
N ARG A 438 51.77 -68.93 -0.65
CA ARG A 438 52.21 -68.74 0.74
C ARG A 438 52.75 -67.35 1.02
N ALA A 439 53.51 -66.78 0.07
CA ALA A 439 53.99 -65.41 0.19
C ALA A 439 52.82 -64.42 0.20
N LYS A 440 51.82 -64.61 -0.68
CA LYS A 440 50.59 -63.84 -0.66
C LYS A 440 49.87 -63.91 0.70
N GLN A 441 49.63 -65.12 1.18
CA GLN A 441 48.97 -65.34 2.52
C GLN A 441 49.77 -64.74 3.68
N GLY A 442 51.10 -64.76 3.62
CA GLY A 442 51.94 -64.09 4.61
C GLY A 442 51.75 -62.59 4.63
N LEU A 443 51.70 -61.98 3.44
CA LEU A 443 51.54 -60.54 3.24
C LEU A 443 50.11 -60.07 3.53
N GLU A 444 49.11 -60.93 3.33
CA GLU A 444 47.71 -60.64 3.68
C GLU A 444 47.47 -60.47 5.20
N LYS A 445 48.33 -61.07 6.02
CA LYS A 445 48.24 -60.92 7.48
C LYS A 445 48.78 -59.61 8.02
N SER A 446 49.31 -58.73 7.17
CA SER A 446 49.80 -57.43 7.57
C SER A 446 48.67 -56.41 7.62
N SER A 447 48.62 -55.67 8.72
CA SER A 447 47.64 -54.55 8.88
C SER A 447 47.97 -53.34 8.01
N LEU A 448 49.15 -53.27 7.38
CA LEU A 448 49.57 -52.17 6.52
C LEU A 448 49.05 -52.27 5.10
N PHE A 449 48.56 -53.46 4.66
CA PHE A 449 48.09 -53.73 3.33
C PHE A 449 46.60 -54.11 3.35
N LYS A 450 45.78 -53.31 2.66
CA LYS A 450 44.31 -53.55 2.58
C LYS A 450 43.96 -54.66 1.59
N THR A 451 44.76 -54.80 0.56
CA THR A 451 44.54 -55.76 -0.52
C THR A 451 45.86 -56.37 -0.98
N THR A 452 45.92 -57.67 -1.14
CA THR A 452 47.09 -58.41 -1.69
C THR A 452 46.64 -59.24 -2.86
N THR A 453 47.15 -58.92 -4.05
CA THR A 453 46.77 -59.60 -5.30
C THR A 453 48.02 -60.11 -6.05
N ILE A 454 47.95 -61.29 -6.56
CA ILE A 454 48.97 -61.81 -7.50
C ILE A 454 48.60 -61.26 -8.87
N SER A 455 49.45 -60.37 -9.44
CA SER A 455 49.24 -59.79 -10.74
C SER A 455 49.71 -60.76 -11.88
N SER A 456 50.74 -61.51 -11.62
CA SER A 456 51.20 -62.55 -12.55
C SER A 456 52.02 -63.62 -11.84
N ALA A 457 51.95 -64.89 -12.30
CA ALA A 457 52.80 -66.00 -11.87
C ALA A 457 53.00 -66.93 -13.08
N ASN A 458 54.21 -66.97 -13.67
CA ASN A 458 54.49 -67.70 -14.86
C ASN A 458 55.82 -68.52 -14.73
N LEU A 459 55.85 -69.77 -15.23
CA LEU A 459 57.01 -70.58 -15.18
C LEU A 459 57.99 -70.11 -16.21
N ASP A 460 59.22 -69.81 -15.79
CA ASP A 460 60.35 -69.54 -16.71
C ASP A 460 60.99 -70.88 -17.17
N GLN A 461 60.75 -71.26 -18.40
CA GLN A 461 61.24 -72.52 -18.98
C GLN A 461 62.74 -72.63 -19.05
N GLY A 462 63.50 -71.52 -18.99
CA GLY A 462 64.96 -71.48 -19.07
C GLY A 462 65.66 -71.79 -17.73
N GLN A 463 65.00 -71.43 -16.58
CA GLN A 463 65.59 -71.64 -15.23
C GLN A 463 64.76 -72.55 -14.31
N ASN A 464 63.67 -73.13 -14.83
CA ASN A 464 62.68 -73.91 -14.04
C ASN A 464 62.27 -73.29 -12.75
N ARG A 465 62.05 -71.95 -12.78
CA ARG A 465 61.58 -71.12 -11.64
C ARG A 465 60.29 -70.34 -12.00
N VAL A 466 59.45 -70.06 -11.02
CA VAL A 466 58.21 -69.31 -11.22
C VAL A 466 58.47 -67.81 -11.01
N LEU A 467 58.33 -66.98 -12.06
CA LEU A 467 58.34 -65.54 -11.98
C LEU A 467 57.01 -65.05 -11.48
N PHE A 468 57.02 -64.23 -10.43
CA PHE A 468 55.79 -63.70 -9.86
C PHE A 468 55.79 -62.16 -9.74
N GLU A 469 54.61 -61.61 -9.76
CA GLU A 469 54.35 -60.20 -9.38
C GLU A 469 53.19 -60.13 -8.42
N ILE A 470 53.45 -59.61 -7.22
CA ILE A 470 52.44 -59.37 -6.18
C ILE A 470 52.25 -57.87 -6.04
N LYS A 471 50.96 -57.43 -6.04
CA LYS A 471 50.56 -56.04 -5.81
C LYS A 471 49.86 -55.94 -4.46
N LEU A 472 50.34 -55.04 -3.62
CA LEU A 472 49.80 -54.73 -2.29
C LEU A 472 49.16 -53.35 -2.36
N GLY A 473 47.88 -53.21 -2.01
CA GLY A 473 47.18 -51.93 -1.86
C GLY A 473 47.27 -51.46 -0.41
N ARG A 474 47.47 -50.15 -0.22
CA ARG A 474 47.66 -49.50 1.08
C ARG A 474 46.37 -48.87 1.57
#